data_68d78b787ac73b39feab1374488bb733
#
_entry.id   68d78b787ac73b39feab1374488bb733
#
_cell.length_a   1.000
_cell.length_b   1.000
_cell.length_c   1.000
_cell.angle_alpha   90.00
_cell.angle_beta   90.00
_cell.angle_gamma   90.00
#
_symmetry.space_group_name_H-M   'P 1'
#
loop_
_entity.id
_entity.type
_entity.pdbx_description
1 polymer ?
#
loop_
_entity_poly.entity_id
_entity_poly.type
_entity_poly.pdbx_seq_one_letter_code
_entity_poly.pdbx_strand_id
1 'polypeptide(L)'
;MQISAMAVFITLLLSTQNVPELNTVLARATEYVSQYEAELGNLIGAEEYVQNAVVMDNSSPPRVARRMQRRTSSDFLIIQVGTEWAALRKVNRVDGQRVKEAPAEFADAFDDSPATNARRLQEMKNESIEYNLGDVRREINLPTFALKVLRKSEVDRFSFERAGTARIEGVQTWRIRFREETGRSLVVGGKGETLYSKGNLWIEPETGRVLQTEIEIENPHAQSALTGRILVTYGTGKRAQILVPTMMQERYESRYTTIDCRADYSNFRPFEVDVKFEISPPQP
;
A
#
# COMPACT_ATOMS: atom_id res chain seq x y z
N MET A 1 73.12 24.58 14.52
CA MET A 1 71.70 24.57 14.94
C MET A 1 70.88 23.95 13.81
N GLN A 2 70.65 22.61 13.86
CA GLN A 2 69.89 21.88 12.84
C GLN A 2 68.48 21.76 13.29
N ILE A 3 67.57 22.26 12.47
CA ILE A 3 66.14 22.15 12.69
C ILE A 3 65.63 20.92 11.88
N SER A 4 65.26 19.86 12.60
CA SER A 4 64.72 18.63 12.01
C SER A 4 63.25 18.85 11.73
N ALA A 5 62.82 18.84 10.48
CA ALA A 5 61.42 18.91 10.08
C ALA A 5 60.79 17.51 10.16
N MET A 6 59.86 17.33 11.09
CA MET A 6 59.08 16.10 11.25
C MET A 6 57.88 16.16 10.30
N ALA A 7 57.88 15.36 9.23
CA ALA A 7 56.76 15.23 8.32
C ALA A 7 55.67 14.32 8.95
N VAL A 8 54.51 14.88 9.24
CA VAL A 8 53.31 14.12 9.67
C VAL A 8 52.59 13.58 8.44
N PHE A 9 52.66 12.27 8.22
CA PHE A 9 51.85 11.58 7.22
C PHE A 9 50.43 11.35 7.79
N ILE A 10 49.46 12.11 7.30
CA ILE A 10 48.03 11.83 7.55
C ILE A 10 47.61 10.76 6.55
N THR A 11 47.46 9.52 7.01
CA THR A 11 46.87 8.44 6.24
C THR A 11 45.37 8.58 6.26
N LEU A 12 44.78 9.08 5.17
CA LEU A 12 43.32 9.05 4.97
C LEU A 12 42.89 7.57 4.75
N LEU A 13 42.30 6.97 5.77
CA LEU A 13 41.56 5.72 5.65
C LEU A 13 40.28 5.98 4.85
N LEU A 14 40.32 5.79 3.54
CA LEU A 14 39.15 5.66 2.69
C LEU A 14 38.44 4.35 3.07
N SER A 15 37.45 4.44 3.93
CA SER A 15 36.49 3.34 4.13
C SER A 15 35.76 3.10 2.82
N THR A 16 36.17 2.08 2.07
CA THR A 16 35.36 1.55 0.97
C THR A 16 34.09 0.98 1.58
N GLN A 17 33.01 1.76 1.60
CA GLN A 17 31.71 1.22 1.92
C GLN A 17 31.39 0.18 0.85
N ASN A 18 31.40 -1.09 1.26
CA ASN A 18 31.05 -2.19 0.39
C ASN A 18 29.54 -2.04 0.05
N VAL A 19 29.24 -1.61 -1.16
CA VAL A 19 27.84 -1.48 -1.63
C VAL A 19 27.24 -2.89 -1.65
N PRO A 20 26.15 -3.16 -0.92
CA PRO A 20 25.59 -4.50 -0.87
C PRO A 20 25.09 -4.94 -2.26
N GLU A 21 25.05 -6.24 -2.51
CA GLU A 21 24.45 -6.79 -3.73
C GLU A 21 22.92 -6.69 -3.69
N LEU A 22 22.28 -6.62 -4.85
CA LEU A 22 20.82 -6.52 -4.96
C LEU A 22 20.10 -7.65 -4.19
N ASN A 23 20.55 -8.88 -4.34
CA ASN A 23 19.94 -10.03 -3.66
C ASN A 23 20.03 -9.91 -2.14
N THR A 24 21.11 -9.33 -1.61
CA THR A 24 21.26 -9.07 -0.17
C THR A 24 20.23 -8.05 0.31
N VAL A 25 20.00 -6.98 -0.46
CA VAL A 25 19.01 -5.95 -0.13
C VAL A 25 17.58 -6.54 -0.20
N LEU A 26 17.31 -7.34 -1.22
CA LEU A 26 16.01 -8.02 -1.35
C LEU A 26 15.75 -9.01 -0.19
N ALA A 27 16.76 -9.80 0.20
CA ALA A 27 16.63 -10.71 1.34
C ALA A 27 16.32 -9.96 2.65
N ARG A 28 17.00 -8.82 2.89
CA ARG A 28 16.70 -7.94 4.04
C ARG A 28 15.28 -7.37 3.97
N ALA A 29 14.85 -6.94 2.77
CA ALA A 29 13.52 -6.38 2.58
C ALA A 29 12.41 -7.44 2.77
N THR A 30 12.64 -8.67 2.32
CA THR A 30 11.72 -9.80 2.56
C THR A 30 11.59 -10.11 4.05
N GLU A 31 12.71 -10.11 4.77
CA GLU A 31 12.70 -10.30 6.23
C GLU A 31 12.01 -9.14 6.95
N TYR A 32 12.31 -7.89 6.54
CA TYR A 32 11.64 -6.71 7.05
C TYR A 32 10.12 -6.78 6.85
N VAL A 33 9.63 -7.16 5.66
CA VAL A 33 8.19 -7.28 5.39
C VAL A 33 7.56 -8.36 6.25
N SER A 34 8.25 -9.49 6.47
CA SER A 34 7.75 -10.55 7.35
C SER A 34 7.57 -10.08 8.79
N GLN A 35 8.55 -9.31 9.33
CA GLN A 35 8.45 -8.71 10.67
C GLN A 35 7.42 -7.60 10.71
N TYR A 36 7.41 -6.73 9.70
CA TYR A 36 6.44 -5.64 9.56
C TYR A 36 5.00 -6.16 9.57
N GLU A 37 4.72 -7.23 8.84
CA GLU A 37 3.40 -7.86 8.83
C GLU A 37 3.02 -8.41 10.20
N ALA A 38 3.94 -8.98 10.96
CA ALA A 38 3.68 -9.47 12.31
C ALA A 38 3.39 -8.34 13.32
N GLU A 39 4.06 -7.19 13.17
CA GLU A 39 3.92 -6.04 14.06
C GLU A 39 2.77 -5.09 13.67
N LEU A 40 2.44 -5.03 12.36
CA LEU A 40 1.36 -4.18 11.85
C LEU A 40 -0.03 -4.68 12.26
N GLY A 41 -0.13 -5.94 12.66
CA GLY A 41 -1.38 -6.55 13.10
C GLY A 41 -2.04 -5.72 14.20
N ASN A 42 -3.31 -5.35 13.95
CA ASN A 42 -4.14 -4.63 14.91
C ASN A 42 -3.70 -3.18 15.16
N LEU A 43 -3.42 -2.43 14.10
CA LEU A 43 -3.28 -0.97 14.18
C LEU A 43 -4.54 -0.28 13.68
N ILE A 44 -5.02 0.68 14.46
CA ILE A 44 -6.06 1.62 14.04
C ILE A 44 -5.46 3.00 13.86
N GLY A 45 -5.85 3.69 12.78
CA GLY A 45 -5.47 5.06 12.46
C GLY A 45 -6.65 5.87 11.96
N ALA A 46 -6.43 7.14 11.67
CA ALA A 46 -7.35 8.00 10.97
C ALA A 46 -6.96 8.11 9.49
N GLU A 47 -7.93 8.07 8.60
CA GLU A 47 -7.76 8.27 7.16
C GLU A 47 -8.61 9.45 6.69
N GLU A 48 -7.98 10.41 6.01
CA GLU A 48 -8.66 11.44 5.22
C GLU A 48 -8.47 11.10 3.74
N TYR A 49 -9.55 10.78 3.05
CA TYR A 49 -9.52 10.29 1.67
C TYR A 49 -10.28 11.20 0.73
N VAL A 50 -9.60 11.72 -0.28
CA VAL A 50 -10.16 12.60 -1.31
C VAL A 50 -10.11 11.90 -2.65
N GLN A 51 -11.23 11.90 -3.35
CA GLN A 51 -11.39 11.31 -4.67
C GLN A 51 -11.85 12.37 -5.65
N ASN A 52 -11.23 12.45 -6.83
CA ASN A 52 -11.62 13.33 -7.93
C ASN A 52 -11.82 12.48 -9.18
N ALA A 53 -13.00 12.52 -9.76
CA ALA A 53 -13.32 11.78 -10.97
C ALA A 53 -13.70 12.73 -12.10
N VAL A 54 -13.12 12.47 -13.29
CA VAL A 54 -13.44 13.16 -14.53
C VAL A 54 -13.97 12.13 -15.51
N VAL A 55 -15.19 12.36 -15.99
CA VAL A 55 -15.84 11.52 -17.00
C VAL A 55 -15.87 12.30 -18.31
N MET A 56 -15.40 11.67 -19.38
CA MET A 56 -15.44 12.20 -20.75
C MET A 56 -16.66 11.64 -21.48
N ASP A 57 -17.22 12.41 -22.41
CA ASP A 57 -18.22 11.91 -23.34
C ASP A 57 -17.57 11.11 -24.49
N ASN A 58 -18.39 10.55 -25.36
CA ASN A 58 -17.95 9.81 -26.53
C ASN A 58 -17.85 10.65 -27.81
N SER A 59 -17.88 12.00 -27.69
CA SER A 59 -17.71 12.90 -28.83
C SER A 59 -16.28 12.82 -29.43
N SER A 60 -16.10 13.34 -30.63
CA SER A 60 -14.80 13.42 -31.27
C SER A 60 -14.47 14.88 -31.62
N PRO A 61 -13.51 15.53 -30.96
CA PRO A 61 -12.72 15.04 -29.79
C PRO A 61 -13.57 14.90 -28.52
N PRO A 62 -13.19 14.01 -27.59
CA PRO A 62 -13.90 13.83 -26.32
C PRO A 62 -13.91 15.11 -25.49
N ARG A 63 -15.04 15.36 -24.81
CA ARG A 63 -15.21 16.52 -23.93
C ARG A 63 -15.55 16.07 -22.52
N VAL A 64 -15.24 16.90 -21.53
CA VAL A 64 -15.61 16.64 -20.14
C VAL A 64 -17.13 16.68 -20.01
N ALA A 65 -17.71 15.51 -19.74
CA ALA A 65 -19.15 15.37 -19.47
C ALA A 65 -19.47 15.64 -17.99
N ARG A 66 -18.61 15.20 -17.07
CA ARG A 66 -18.84 15.32 -15.62
C ARG A 66 -17.55 15.40 -14.85
N ARG A 67 -17.54 16.20 -13.77
CA ARG A 67 -16.54 16.20 -12.71
C ARG A 67 -17.22 15.89 -11.38
N MET A 68 -16.60 15.05 -10.60
CA MET A 68 -17.10 14.65 -9.28
C MET A 68 -15.95 14.69 -8.27
N GLN A 69 -16.27 15.09 -7.05
CA GLN A 69 -15.34 15.01 -5.93
C GLN A 69 -16.08 14.38 -4.74
N ARG A 70 -15.35 13.61 -3.96
CA ARG A 70 -15.82 13.07 -2.68
C ARG A 70 -14.68 13.11 -1.68
N ARG A 71 -15.02 13.46 -0.46
CA ARG A 71 -14.12 13.40 0.69
C ARG A 71 -14.74 12.51 1.75
N THR A 72 -13.96 11.55 2.26
CA THR A 72 -14.37 10.73 3.41
C THR A 72 -13.33 10.86 4.53
N SER A 73 -13.82 10.89 5.78
CA SER A 73 -13.00 10.77 6.98
C SER A 73 -13.37 9.45 7.66
N SER A 74 -12.40 8.60 7.89
CA SER A 74 -12.61 7.24 8.36
C SER A 74 -11.67 6.87 9.51
N ASP A 75 -12.13 5.99 10.39
CA ASP A 75 -11.21 5.15 11.15
C ASP A 75 -10.71 4.04 10.22
N PHE A 76 -9.40 3.84 10.20
CA PHE A 76 -8.73 2.89 9.33
C PHE A 76 -8.06 1.81 10.16
N LEU A 77 -8.52 0.58 10.00
CA LEU A 77 -8.02 -0.59 10.73
C LEU A 77 -7.31 -1.53 9.78
N ILE A 78 -6.08 -1.92 10.14
CA ILE A 78 -5.36 -3.00 9.48
C ILE A 78 -5.41 -4.22 10.39
N ILE A 79 -5.97 -5.32 9.91
CA ILE A 79 -6.07 -6.57 10.66
C ILE A 79 -5.53 -7.74 9.85
N GLN A 80 -5.02 -8.72 10.56
CA GLN A 80 -4.65 -10.02 9.99
C GLN A 80 -5.85 -10.96 10.03
N VAL A 81 -6.19 -11.55 8.88
CA VAL A 81 -7.26 -12.53 8.73
C VAL A 81 -6.65 -13.79 8.12
N GLY A 82 -6.30 -14.77 8.95
CA GLY A 82 -5.50 -15.93 8.54
C GLY A 82 -4.09 -15.52 8.11
N THR A 83 -3.73 -15.80 6.87
CA THR A 83 -2.44 -15.41 6.26
C THR A 83 -2.52 -14.10 5.49
N GLU A 84 -3.71 -13.51 5.35
CA GLU A 84 -3.94 -12.32 4.55
C GLU A 84 -4.20 -11.09 5.42
N TRP A 85 -3.87 -9.93 4.87
CA TRP A 85 -4.16 -8.64 5.46
C TRP A 85 -5.45 -8.07 4.91
N ALA A 86 -6.28 -7.55 5.78
CA ALA A 86 -7.44 -6.76 5.43
C ALA A 86 -7.30 -5.34 5.98
N ALA A 87 -7.67 -4.37 5.19
CA ALA A 87 -7.90 -3.03 5.67
C ALA A 87 -9.40 -2.77 5.69
N LEU A 88 -9.86 -2.24 6.81
CA LEU A 88 -11.25 -1.88 7.03
C LEU A 88 -11.34 -0.37 7.21
N ARG A 89 -12.34 0.22 6.59
CA ARG A 89 -12.66 1.63 6.75
C ARG A 89 -14.03 1.76 7.38
N LYS A 90 -14.08 2.34 8.54
CA LYS A 90 -15.32 2.82 9.12
C LYS A 90 -15.46 4.28 8.74
N VAL A 91 -16.32 4.54 7.75
CA VAL A 91 -16.53 5.91 7.26
C VAL A 91 -17.38 6.69 8.26
N ASN A 92 -16.79 7.71 8.86
CA ASN A 92 -17.42 8.56 9.87
C ASN A 92 -18.10 9.80 9.25
N ARG A 93 -17.50 10.32 8.15
CA ARG A 93 -18.00 11.50 7.43
C ARG A 93 -17.87 11.31 5.93
N VAL A 94 -18.84 11.86 5.19
CA VAL A 94 -18.82 11.98 3.72
C VAL A 94 -19.12 13.44 3.37
N ASP A 95 -18.22 14.08 2.64
CA ASP A 95 -18.31 15.49 2.22
C ASP A 95 -18.63 16.45 3.40
N GLY A 96 -18.01 16.16 4.57
CA GLY A 96 -18.16 16.88 5.81
C GLY A 96 -19.41 16.50 6.65
N GLN A 97 -20.35 15.75 6.10
CA GLN A 97 -21.55 15.30 6.81
C GLN A 97 -21.31 13.98 7.53
N ARG A 98 -21.79 13.86 8.77
CA ARG A 98 -21.65 12.64 9.57
C ARG A 98 -22.55 11.53 9.02
N VAL A 99 -22.00 10.31 8.91
CA VAL A 99 -22.77 9.10 8.57
C VAL A 99 -23.59 8.67 9.79
N LYS A 100 -24.89 8.55 9.63
CA LYS A 100 -25.84 8.37 10.75
C LYS A 100 -25.80 6.97 11.39
N GLU A 101 -25.43 5.95 10.62
CA GLU A 101 -25.52 4.55 11.03
C GLU A 101 -24.12 3.91 11.31
N ALA A 102 -23.06 4.72 11.35
CA ALA A 102 -21.74 4.20 11.67
C ALA A 102 -21.71 3.70 13.13
N PRO A 103 -21.21 2.47 13.41
CA PRO A 103 -21.04 1.98 14.78
C PRO A 103 -20.15 2.93 15.56
N ALA A 104 -20.34 3.00 16.90
CA ALA A 104 -19.63 3.99 17.73
C ALA A 104 -18.11 3.76 17.67
N GLU A 105 -17.67 2.50 17.79
CA GLU A 105 -16.27 2.12 17.68
C GLU A 105 -16.07 0.84 16.84
N PHE A 106 -14.85 0.59 16.37
CA PHE A 106 -14.53 -0.68 15.69
C PHE A 106 -14.70 -1.89 16.61
N ALA A 107 -14.41 -1.73 17.91
CA ALA A 107 -14.56 -2.78 18.89
C ALA A 107 -16.03 -3.28 18.98
N ASP A 108 -16.99 -2.37 18.86
CA ASP A 108 -18.42 -2.69 18.90
C ASP A 108 -18.90 -3.46 17.66
N ALA A 109 -18.07 -3.50 16.62
CA ALA A 109 -18.41 -4.18 15.37
C ALA A 109 -18.13 -5.69 15.41
N PHE A 110 -17.33 -6.15 16.36
CA PHE A 110 -16.88 -7.54 16.48
C PHE A 110 -17.32 -8.14 17.83
N ASP A 111 -17.69 -9.40 17.81
CA ASP A 111 -18.09 -10.18 18.98
C ASP A 111 -17.22 -11.46 19.12
N ASP A 112 -17.57 -12.33 20.08
CA ASP A 112 -16.84 -13.59 20.31
C ASP A 112 -17.14 -14.68 19.26
N SER A 113 -18.07 -14.43 18.32
CA SER A 113 -18.46 -15.41 17.31
C SER A 113 -17.63 -15.26 16.02
N PRO A 114 -16.75 -16.22 15.66
CA PRO A 114 -15.94 -16.17 14.46
C PRO A 114 -16.76 -16.01 13.17
N ALA A 115 -17.91 -16.68 13.08
CA ALA A 115 -18.80 -16.61 11.91
C ALA A 115 -19.46 -15.22 11.77
N THR A 116 -19.89 -14.62 12.88
CA THR A 116 -20.43 -13.25 12.91
C THR A 116 -19.36 -12.25 12.47
N ASN A 117 -18.15 -12.41 12.98
CA ASN A 117 -17.01 -11.55 12.63
C ASN A 117 -16.63 -11.64 11.16
N ALA A 118 -16.61 -12.83 10.56
CA ALA A 118 -16.33 -13.02 9.13
C ALA A 118 -17.38 -12.32 8.25
N ARG A 119 -18.68 -12.44 8.61
CA ARG A 119 -19.76 -11.73 7.91
C ARG A 119 -19.63 -10.23 8.08
N ARG A 120 -19.40 -9.74 9.28
CA ARG A 120 -19.24 -8.30 9.56
C ARG A 120 -18.05 -7.69 8.84
N LEU A 121 -16.94 -8.43 8.77
CA LEU A 121 -15.77 -8.05 7.98
C LEU A 121 -16.14 -7.82 6.49
N GLN A 122 -16.93 -8.74 5.92
CA GLN A 122 -17.35 -8.63 4.52
C GLN A 122 -18.32 -7.46 4.31
N GLU A 123 -19.23 -7.23 5.24
CA GLU A 123 -20.15 -6.07 5.22
C GLU A 123 -19.36 -4.77 5.25
N MET A 124 -18.41 -4.60 6.17
CA MET A 124 -17.57 -3.40 6.27
C MET A 124 -16.71 -3.17 5.01
N LYS A 125 -16.20 -4.23 4.39
CA LYS A 125 -15.53 -4.12 3.09
C LYS A 125 -16.46 -3.60 2.01
N ASN A 126 -17.69 -4.11 1.94
CA ASN A 126 -18.69 -3.68 0.97
C ASN A 126 -19.12 -2.23 1.22
N GLU A 127 -19.41 -1.86 2.47
CA GLU A 127 -19.73 -0.49 2.87
C GLU A 127 -18.62 0.50 2.44
N SER A 128 -17.34 0.12 2.64
CA SER A 128 -16.21 0.94 2.21
C SER A 128 -16.20 1.20 0.69
N ILE A 129 -16.60 0.21 -0.11
CA ILE A 129 -16.61 0.30 -1.57
C ILE A 129 -17.74 1.25 -2.06
N GLU A 130 -18.86 1.35 -1.36
CA GLU A 130 -19.98 2.22 -1.73
C GLU A 130 -19.61 3.70 -1.78
N TYR A 131 -18.59 4.11 -1.03
CA TYR A 131 -18.08 5.48 -1.05
C TYR A 131 -17.09 5.76 -2.19
N ASN A 132 -16.76 4.78 -3.02
CA ASN A 132 -15.90 4.98 -4.17
C ASN A 132 -16.62 5.71 -5.30
N LEU A 133 -15.95 6.71 -5.89
CA LEU A 133 -16.43 7.37 -7.11
C LEU A 133 -16.11 6.53 -8.35
N GLY A 134 -17.01 6.55 -9.33
CA GLY A 134 -16.87 5.90 -10.62
C GLY A 134 -17.17 4.39 -10.58
N ASP A 135 -17.09 3.75 -11.75
CA ASP A 135 -17.48 2.35 -11.96
C ASP A 135 -16.33 1.36 -11.69
N VAL A 136 -15.18 1.85 -11.23
CA VAL A 136 -14.01 1.01 -10.94
C VAL A 136 -14.12 0.47 -9.52
N ARG A 137 -14.35 -0.84 -9.40
CA ARG A 137 -14.26 -1.52 -8.12
C ARG A 137 -12.81 -1.59 -7.67
N ARG A 138 -12.48 -0.94 -6.56
CA ARG A 138 -11.11 -0.77 -6.04
C ARG A 138 -10.94 -1.58 -4.76
N GLU A 139 -10.55 -2.84 -4.89
CA GLU A 139 -10.24 -3.72 -3.76
C GLU A 139 -8.75 -3.75 -3.42
N ILE A 140 -7.92 -3.20 -4.32
CA ILE A 140 -6.46 -3.14 -4.19
C ILE A 140 -5.95 -1.86 -3.52
N ASN A 141 -6.84 -0.94 -3.16
CA ASN A 141 -6.50 0.33 -2.51
C ASN A 141 -6.14 0.18 -1.02
N LEU A 142 -5.26 -0.76 -0.76
CA LEU A 142 -4.68 -1.03 0.55
C LEU A 142 -3.26 -0.47 0.58
N PRO A 143 -2.90 0.35 1.57
CA PRO A 143 -1.57 0.94 1.62
C PRO A 143 -0.44 -0.09 1.79
N THR A 144 -0.76 -1.32 2.18
CA THR A 144 0.21 -2.42 2.31
C THR A 144 0.24 -3.35 1.09
N PHE A 145 -0.61 -3.12 0.08
CA PHE A 145 -0.79 -4.08 -1.01
C PHE A 145 0.51 -4.39 -1.77
N ALA A 146 1.28 -3.37 -2.13
CA ALA A 146 2.51 -3.54 -2.87
C ALA A 146 3.64 -4.25 -2.07
N LEU A 147 3.57 -4.28 -0.73
CA LEU A 147 4.51 -5.03 0.10
C LEU A 147 4.42 -6.55 -0.12
N LYS A 148 3.28 -7.05 -0.61
CA LYS A 148 3.10 -8.47 -0.96
C LYS A 148 4.16 -8.98 -1.94
N VAL A 149 4.68 -8.12 -2.81
CA VAL A 149 5.75 -8.44 -3.77
C VAL A 149 7.02 -8.95 -3.08
N LEU A 150 7.25 -8.53 -1.84
CA LEU A 150 8.42 -8.92 -1.03
C LEU A 150 8.13 -10.07 -0.05
N ARG A 151 6.93 -10.64 -0.02
CA ARG A 151 6.64 -11.81 0.81
C ARG A 151 7.45 -13.01 0.37
N LYS A 152 7.90 -13.84 1.30
CA LYS A 152 8.64 -15.10 1.03
C LYS A 152 7.90 -16.03 0.07
N SER A 153 6.56 -16.04 0.10
CA SER A 153 5.71 -16.84 -0.79
C SER A 153 5.55 -16.27 -2.18
N GLU A 154 5.89 -15.00 -2.41
CA GLU A 154 5.58 -14.28 -3.64
C GLU A 154 6.82 -13.77 -4.39
N VAL A 155 7.91 -13.51 -3.66
CA VAL A 155 9.10 -12.81 -4.19
C VAL A 155 9.71 -13.48 -5.43
N ASP A 156 9.69 -14.80 -5.50
CA ASP A 156 10.22 -15.58 -6.64
C ASP A 156 9.38 -15.43 -7.92
N ARG A 157 8.21 -14.81 -7.84
CA ARG A 157 7.34 -14.55 -9.00
C ARG A 157 7.67 -13.26 -9.72
N PHE A 158 8.58 -12.48 -9.15
CA PHE A 158 8.95 -11.17 -9.66
C PHE A 158 10.41 -11.13 -10.08
N SER A 159 10.67 -10.44 -11.18
CA SER A 159 12.02 -9.98 -11.51
C SER A 159 12.28 -8.63 -10.84
N PHE A 160 13.53 -8.42 -10.41
CA PHE A 160 13.95 -7.20 -9.73
C PHE A 160 15.18 -6.61 -10.39
N GLU A 161 15.21 -5.28 -10.52
CA GLU A 161 16.31 -4.52 -11.07
C GLU A 161 16.57 -3.25 -10.24
N ARG A 162 17.83 -2.98 -9.91
CA ARG A 162 18.19 -1.70 -9.30
C ARG A 162 18.11 -0.59 -10.34
N ALA A 163 17.12 0.31 -10.18
CA ALA A 163 16.81 1.38 -11.12
C ALA A 163 17.36 2.77 -10.70
N GLY A 164 18.11 2.83 -9.60
CA GLY A 164 18.73 4.06 -9.12
C GLY A 164 18.68 4.22 -7.61
N THR A 165 18.82 5.47 -7.16
CA THR A 165 18.75 5.87 -5.76
C THR A 165 17.83 7.09 -5.61
N ALA A 166 17.23 7.23 -4.44
CA ALA A 166 16.42 8.40 -4.08
C ALA A 166 16.53 8.66 -2.57
N ARG A 167 16.11 9.85 -2.14
CA ARG A 167 15.97 10.18 -0.72
C ARG A 167 14.50 10.29 -0.39
N ILE A 168 14.00 9.41 0.48
CA ILE A 168 12.59 9.38 0.93
C ILE A 168 12.60 9.70 2.42
N GLU A 169 11.81 10.70 2.83
CA GLU A 169 11.76 11.16 4.23
C GLU A 169 13.15 11.36 4.87
N GLY A 170 14.11 11.87 4.07
CA GLY A 170 15.47 12.09 4.52
C GLY A 170 16.40 10.85 4.49
N VAL A 171 15.86 9.65 4.26
CA VAL A 171 16.62 8.39 4.22
C VAL A 171 17.08 8.08 2.80
N GLN A 172 18.37 7.70 2.65
CA GLN A 172 18.91 7.25 1.37
C GLN A 172 18.36 5.86 1.04
N THR A 173 17.70 5.72 -0.11
CA THR A 173 17.08 4.46 -0.56
C THR A 173 17.59 4.03 -1.93
N TRP A 174 17.52 2.74 -2.20
CA TRP A 174 17.59 2.22 -3.55
C TRP A 174 16.21 2.18 -4.13
N ARG A 175 16.06 2.68 -5.36
CA ARG A 175 14.86 2.43 -6.16
C ARG A 175 15.06 1.10 -6.88
N ILE A 176 14.27 0.11 -6.54
CA ILE A 176 14.26 -1.22 -7.12
C ILE A 176 12.98 -1.36 -7.92
N ARG A 177 13.12 -1.54 -9.24
CA ARG A 177 12.00 -1.87 -10.12
C ARG A 177 11.66 -3.33 -9.96
N PHE A 178 10.38 -3.65 -9.95
CA PHE A 178 9.91 -5.02 -10.04
C PHE A 178 8.94 -5.19 -11.20
N ARG A 179 8.83 -6.43 -11.69
CA ARG A 179 7.86 -6.85 -12.69
C ARG A 179 7.42 -8.26 -12.36
N GLU A 180 6.10 -8.47 -12.40
CA GLU A 180 5.51 -9.80 -12.25
C GLU A 180 5.79 -10.63 -13.51
N GLU A 181 6.31 -11.83 -13.30
CA GLU A 181 6.55 -12.80 -14.36
C GLU A 181 5.29 -13.60 -14.67
N THR A 182 5.36 -14.50 -15.63
CA THR A 182 4.22 -15.33 -16.05
C THR A 182 3.79 -16.31 -14.95
N GLY A 183 2.50 -16.60 -14.87
CA GLY A 183 1.90 -17.56 -13.94
C GLY A 183 0.69 -17.00 -13.20
N ARG A 184 0.53 -17.39 -11.93
CA ARG A 184 -0.53 -16.87 -11.06
C ARG A 184 -0.27 -15.39 -10.76
N SER A 185 -1.23 -14.51 -11.05
CA SER A 185 -1.09 -13.09 -10.76
C SER A 185 -1.42 -12.72 -9.32
N LEU A 186 -0.78 -11.65 -8.84
CA LEU A 186 -1.11 -11.00 -7.57
C LEU A 186 -2.51 -10.37 -7.61
N VAL A 187 -2.95 -9.94 -8.79
CA VAL A 187 -4.24 -9.29 -9.01
C VAL A 187 -5.05 -10.09 -10.03
N VAL A 188 -6.29 -10.40 -9.64
CA VAL A 188 -7.26 -11.03 -10.52
C VAL A 188 -8.38 -10.03 -10.79
N GLY A 189 -8.70 -9.79 -12.04
CA GLY A 189 -9.78 -8.92 -12.43
C GLY A 189 -11.17 -9.50 -12.14
N GLY A 190 -12.20 -8.67 -12.21
CA GLY A 190 -13.57 -9.04 -11.82
C GLY A 190 -14.21 -10.16 -12.65
N LYS A 191 -13.63 -10.51 -13.79
CA LYS A 191 -14.04 -11.65 -14.65
C LYS A 191 -13.05 -12.81 -14.60
N GLY A 192 -12.14 -12.82 -13.62
CA GLY A 192 -11.11 -13.86 -13.48
C GLY A 192 -9.88 -13.66 -14.37
N GLU A 193 -9.78 -12.53 -15.08
CA GLU A 193 -8.62 -12.22 -15.89
C GLU A 193 -7.37 -11.93 -15.05
N THR A 194 -6.23 -12.39 -15.51
CA THR A 194 -4.92 -12.13 -14.90
C THR A 194 -4.48 -10.70 -15.20
N LEU A 195 -4.21 -9.91 -14.17
CA LEU A 195 -3.72 -8.55 -14.28
C LEU A 195 -2.29 -8.47 -13.73
N TYR A 196 -1.31 -8.45 -14.63
CA TYR A 196 0.08 -8.38 -14.21
C TYR A 196 0.45 -7.02 -13.61
N SER A 197 1.28 -7.08 -12.58
CA SER A 197 1.75 -5.90 -11.88
C SER A 197 3.24 -5.63 -12.14
N LYS A 198 3.59 -4.35 -12.10
CA LYS A 198 4.95 -3.85 -12.13
C LYS A 198 5.04 -2.63 -11.21
N GLY A 199 6.24 -2.19 -10.91
CA GLY A 199 6.36 -0.97 -10.09
C GLY A 199 7.76 -0.72 -9.58
N ASN A 200 7.82 0.04 -8.48
CA ASN A 200 9.05 0.43 -7.83
C ASN A 200 8.92 0.28 -6.31
N LEU A 201 10.02 -0.11 -5.69
CA LEU A 201 10.20 -0.16 -4.25
C LEU A 201 11.38 0.75 -3.87
N TRP A 202 11.21 1.60 -2.86
CA TRP A 202 12.30 2.40 -2.31
C TRP A 202 12.72 1.80 -0.98
N ILE A 203 13.84 1.11 -1.00
CA ILE A 203 14.35 0.28 0.09
C ILE A 203 15.63 0.90 0.65
N GLU A 204 15.72 1.06 1.96
CA GLU A 204 16.96 1.37 2.65
C GLU A 204 17.87 0.13 2.58
N PRO A 205 19.04 0.20 1.92
CA PRO A 205 19.80 -1.02 1.60
C PRO A 205 20.41 -1.71 2.83
N GLU A 206 20.67 -0.96 3.89
CA GLU A 206 21.32 -1.47 5.10
C GLU A 206 20.34 -2.29 5.98
N THR A 207 19.10 -1.86 6.07
CA THR A 207 18.09 -2.43 6.99
C THR A 207 17.01 -3.23 6.27
N GLY A 208 16.84 -3.04 4.96
CA GLY A 208 15.72 -3.59 4.19
C GLY A 208 14.39 -2.85 4.38
N ARG A 209 14.35 -1.77 5.17
CA ARG A 209 13.11 -1.00 5.39
C ARG A 209 12.58 -0.43 4.08
N VAL A 210 11.29 -0.60 3.84
CA VAL A 210 10.61 -0.07 2.67
C VAL A 210 9.97 1.27 3.03
N LEU A 211 10.47 2.36 2.43
CA LEU A 211 10.01 3.72 2.72
C LEU A 211 8.91 4.19 1.77
N GLN A 212 8.87 3.61 0.57
CA GLN A 212 7.86 3.93 -0.42
C GLN A 212 7.65 2.75 -1.36
N THR A 213 6.44 2.58 -1.81
CA THR A 213 6.07 1.58 -2.83
C THR A 213 5.25 2.22 -3.93
N GLU A 214 5.41 1.73 -5.14
CA GLU A 214 4.57 2.05 -6.28
C GLU A 214 4.21 0.75 -6.99
N ILE A 215 2.93 0.56 -7.28
CA ILE A 215 2.45 -0.56 -8.08
C ILE A 215 1.58 -0.03 -9.22
N GLU A 216 1.81 -0.54 -10.41
CA GLU A 216 1.01 -0.31 -11.61
C GLU A 216 0.38 -1.62 -12.04
N ILE A 217 -0.91 -1.57 -12.35
CA ILE A 217 -1.72 -2.71 -12.77
C ILE A 217 -2.33 -2.37 -14.13
N GLU A 218 -2.14 -3.26 -15.08
CA GLU A 218 -2.63 -3.08 -16.44
C GLU A 218 -3.49 -4.29 -16.84
N ASN A 219 -4.63 -4.02 -17.47
CA ASN A 219 -5.41 -5.05 -18.15
C ASN A 219 -5.20 -4.92 -19.66
N PRO A 220 -4.25 -5.65 -20.26
CA PRO A 220 -3.94 -5.54 -21.68
C PRO A 220 -5.04 -6.11 -22.59
N HIS A 221 -5.97 -6.90 -22.04
CA HIS A 221 -7.01 -7.60 -22.79
C HIS A 221 -8.37 -6.90 -22.75
N ALA A 222 -8.51 -5.83 -21.94
CA ALA A 222 -9.76 -5.09 -21.90
C ALA A 222 -9.89 -4.19 -23.13
N GLN A 223 -11.06 -4.19 -23.78
CA GLN A 223 -11.40 -3.23 -24.85
C GLN A 223 -11.38 -1.77 -24.34
N SER A 224 -11.52 -1.60 -23.03
CA SER A 224 -11.19 -0.38 -22.29
C SER A 224 -10.04 -0.74 -21.34
N ALA A 225 -8.81 -0.46 -21.73
CA ALA A 225 -7.67 -0.68 -20.89
C ALA A 225 -7.90 0.05 -19.55
N LEU A 226 -8.10 -0.72 -18.48
CA LEU A 226 -8.11 -0.18 -17.12
C LEU A 226 -6.67 -0.21 -16.63
N THR A 227 -6.12 0.95 -16.38
CA THR A 227 -4.82 1.09 -15.69
C THR A 227 -5.06 1.57 -14.28
N GLY A 228 -4.29 1.05 -13.34
CA GLY A 228 -4.28 1.50 -11.96
C GLY A 228 -2.85 1.72 -11.50
N ARG A 229 -2.59 2.84 -10.83
CA ARG A 229 -1.31 3.15 -10.20
C ARG A 229 -1.55 3.55 -8.77
N ILE A 230 -0.82 2.94 -7.83
CA ILE A 230 -0.90 3.23 -6.40
C ILE A 230 0.52 3.50 -5.90
N LEU A 231 0.73 4.66 -5.31
CA LEU A 231 1.95 5.08 -4.64
C LEU A 231 1.68 5.23 -3.16
N VAL A 232 2.50 4.60 -2.30
CA VAL A 232 2.37 4.70 -0.84
C VAL A 232 3.71 5.12 -0.24
N THR A 233 3.66 6.12 0.64
CA THR A 233 4.81 6.54 1.44
C THR A 233 4.60 6.09 2.88
N TYR A 234 5.67 5.56 3.49
CA TYR A 234 5.70 5.10 4.87
C TYR A 234 6.61 5.99 5.69
N GLY A 235 6.22 6.29 6.90
CA GLY A 235 6.97 7.11 7.83
C GLY A 235 6.84 6.61 9.27
N THR A 236 7.64 7.16 10.17
CA THR A 236 7.59 6.79 11.58
C THR A 236 6.29 7.29 12.22
N GLY A 237 5.48 6.39 12.73
CA GLY A 237 4.30 6.73 13.50
C GLY A 237 4.67 7.32 14.86
N LYS A 238 3.95 8.34 15.31
CA LYS A 238 4.23 8.99 16.64
C LYS A 238 4.10 8.02 17.82
N ARG A 239 3.31 6.96 17.68
CA ARG A 239 3.03 5.96 18.74
C ARG A 239 3.31 4.54 18.31
N ALA A 240 3.65 4.30 17.03
CA ALA A 240 4.05 3.02 16.50
C ALA A 240 5.58 3.00 16.39
N GLN A 241 6.21 1.91 16.84
CA GLN A 241 7.67 1.73 16.71
C GLN A 241 8.09 1.30 15.28
N ILE A 242 7.11 0.98 14.44
CA ILE A 242 7.28 0.58 13.04
C ILE A 242 6.94 1.73 12.09
N LEU A 243 7.36 1.61 10.84
CA LEU A 243 6.88 2.48 9.79
C LEU A 243 5.38 2.22 9.57
N VAL A 244 4.61 3.28 9.40
CA VAL A 244 3.18 3.22 9.06
C VAL A 244 2.93 3.97 7.76
N PRO A 245 1.88 3.65 7.00
CA PRO A 245 1.48 4.47 5.87
C PRO A 245 1.23 5.92 6.34
N THR A 246 1.78 6.88 5.64
CA THR A 246 1.52 8.31 5.89
C THR A 246 0.69 8.93 4.80
N MET A 247 0.86 8.43 3.56
CA MET A 247 0.17 8.92 2.40
C MET A 247 0.01 7.82 1.36
N MET A 248 -1.14 7.79 0.68
CA MET A 248 -1.38 6.98 -0.51
C MET A 248 -1.94 7.87 -1.63
N GLN A 249 -1.41 7.73 -2.81
CA GLN A 249 -1.94 8.35 -4.03
C GLN A 249 -2.33 7.25 -5.01
N GLU A 250 -3.48 7.41 -5.63
CA GLU A 250 -4.00 6.46 -6.58
C GLU A 250 -4.44 7.19 -7.85
N ARG A 251 -4.22 6.55 -8.98
CA ARG A 251 -4.76 6.98 -10.26
C ARG A 251 -5.31 5.78 -11.02
N TYR A 252 -6.55 5.91 -11.45
CA TYR A 252 -7.22 4.91 -12.26
C TYR A 252 -7.68 5.55 -13.56
N GLU A 253 -7.39 4.90 -14.67
CA GLU A 253 -7.76 5.37 -15.99
C GLU A 253 -8.50 4.28 -16.76
N SER A 254 -9.62 4.64 -17.33
CA SER A 254 -10.35 3.87 -18.31
C SER A 254 -10.57 4.72 -19.56
N ARG A 255 -11.22 4.17 -20.58
CA ARG A 255 -11.46 4.88 -21.84
C ARG A 255 -12.08 6.27 -21.67
N TYR A 256 -12.99 6.42 -20.71
CA TYR A 256 -13.75 7.67 -20.53
C TYR A 256 -13.67 8.22 -19.11
N THR A 257 -13.00 7.57 -18.20
CA THR A 257 -12.97 7.98 -16.80
C THR A 257 -11.55 8.00 -16.27
N THR A 258 -11.17 9.11 -15.66
CA THR A 258 -9.95 9.23 -14.85
C THR A 258 -10.37 9.50 -13.42
N ILE A 259 -9.78 8.76 -12.46
CA ILE A 259 -10.01 8.95 -11.04
C ILE A 259 -8.67 9.14 -10.36
N ASP A 260 -8.46 10.30 -9.75
CA ASP A 260 -7.30 10.60 -8.92
C ASP A 260 -7.74 10.61 -7.46
N CYS A 261 -7.02 9.86 -6.61
CA CYS A 261 -7.31 9.77 -5.19
C CYS A 261 -6.06 10.08 -4.36
N ARG A 262 -6.32 10.59 -3.14
CA ARG A 262 -5.30 10.80 -2.12
C ARG A 262 -5.87 10.42 -0.76
N ALA A 263 -5.16 9.57 -0.04
CA ALA A 263 -5.38 9.28 1.36
C ALA A 263 -4.20 9.81 2.19
N ASP A 264 -4.49 10.53 3.26
CA ASP A 264 -3.54 10.93 4.28
C ASP A 264 -3.88 10.18 5.57
N TYR A 265 -2.87 9.52 6.16
CA TYR A 265 -3.03 8.68 7.34
C TYR A 265 -2.38 9.31 8.55
N SER A 266 -3.00 9.14 9.71
CA SER A 266 -2.50 9.71 10.97
C SER A 266 -2.97 8.93 12.20
N ASN A 267 -2.41 9.29 13.36
CA ASN A 267 -2.88 8.83 14.68
C ASN A 267 -2.90 7.31 14.86
N PHE A 268 -1.99 6.58 14.20
CA PHE A 268 -1.87 5.14 14.42
C PHE A 268 -1.58 4.79 15.87
N ARG A 269 -2.32 3.84 16.38
CA ARG A 269 -2.20 3.27 17.72
C ARG A 269 -2.56 1.79 17.69
N PRO A 270 -2.02 0.99 18.61
CA PRO A 270 -2.45 -0.41 18.78
C PRO A 270 -3.97 -0.48 19.00
N PHE A 271 -4.55 -1.50 18.40
CA PHE A 271 -5.96 -1.85 18.55
C PHE A 271 -6.03 -3.22 19.21
N GLU A 272 -6.33 -3.24 20.50
CA GLU A 272 -6.44 -4.46 21.28
C GLU A 272 -7.88 -4.98 21.21
N VAL A 273 -8.10 -5.95 20.34
CA VAL A 273 -9.34 -6.75 20.34
C VAL A 273 -8.94 -8.20 20.16
N ASP A 274 -9.39 -9.05 21.05
CA ASP A 274 -9.23 -10.51 20.95
C ASP A 274 -10.30 -11.06 19.98
N VAL A 275 -10.13 -10.74 18.68
CA VAL A 275 -11.09 -11.15 17.64
C VAL A 275 -10.62 -12.47 17.03
N LYS A 276 -11.41 -13.52 17.23
CA LYS A 276 -11.21 -14.81 16.56
C LYS A 276 -11.93 -14.78 15.20
N PHE A 277 -11.20 -15.07 14.12
CA PHE A 277 -11.75 -15.24 12.80
C PHE A 277 -11.65 -16.73 12.39
N GLU A 278 -12.77 -17.34 12.00
CA GLU A 278 -12.77 -18.58 11.25
C GLU A 278 -12.90 -18.25 9.75
N ILE A 279 -11.88 -18.64 8.99
CA ILE A 279 -11.94 -18.53 7.53
C ILE A 279 -12.44 -19.88 7.02
N SER A 280 -13.70 -19.93 6.56
CA SER A 280 -14.13 -21.05 5.74
C SER A 280 -13.40 -20.96 4.40
N PRO A 281 -12.77 -22.03 3.91
CA PRO A 281 -12.20 -22.03 2.57
C PRO A 281 -13.29 -21.71 1.54
N PRO A 282 -12.97 -21.06 0.43
CA PRO A 282 -13.93 -20.81 -0.63
C PRO A 282 -14.53 -22.15 -1.07
N GLN A 283 -15.84 -22.22 -1.10
CA GLN A 283 -16.52 -23.40 -1.64
C GLN A 283 -16.20 -23.53 -3.13
N PRO A 284 -15.97 -24.74 -3.63
CA PRO A 284 -15.56 -25.00 -5.02
C PRO A 284 -16.61 -24.57 -6.06
#